data_eee90c91440087e08a11b7120f781196
#
_entry.id   eee90c91440087e08a11b7120f781196
#
_cell.length_a   1.000
_cell.length_b   1.000
_cell.length_c   1.000
_cell.angle_alpha   90.00
_cell.angle_beta   90.00
_cell.angle_gamma   90.00
#
_symmetry.space_group_name_H-M   'P 1'
#
loop_
_entity.id
_entity.type
_entity.pdbx_description
1 polymer ?
#
loop_
_entity_poly.entity_id
_entity_poly.type
_entity_poly.pdbx_seq_one_letter_code
_entity_poly.pdbx_strand_id
1 'polypeptide(L)'
;MNNMLKIIFTLMIVCLSAVISAEALPTDIVYLQTRWAEIKYQLPEGQQEKAFSTLVSEAEKMRVNHPQEASYLIWEGIIRSTYAGAKGGLGALDQVKQAKQLFEQAIALAPDAMAGSAYTSLGSLYYQVPGWPLGFGDDKKAKTMLLKGLSYNPEGIDANYFYGDFLLNQKQYQQALQVFEKALLAPPRGGRELADEGRKKEIEAGMLAARKHL
;
A
#
# COMPACT_ATOMS: atom_id res chain seq x y z
N MET A 1 -72.86 -23.41 9.76
CA MET A 1 -72.50 -22.02 9.80
C MET A 1 -71.09 -21.98 10.37
N ASN A 2 -70.10 -21.99 9.46
CA ASN A 2 -68.70 -22.22 9.83
C ASN A 2 -67.92 -20.91 9.83
N ASN A 3 -67.46 -20.49 10.98
CA ASN A 3 -66.50 -19.41 11.12
C ASN A 3 -65.09 -19.93 10.85
N MET A 4 -64.52 -19.62 9.67
CA MET A 4 -63.14 -19.86 9.36
C MET A 4 -62.31 -18.71 9.95
N LEU A 5 -61.57 -19.05 11.00
CA LEU A 5 -60.59 -18.17 11.64
C LEU A 5 -59.30 -18.10 10.73
N LYS A 6 -59.11 -16.98 10.06
CA LYS A 6 -57.89 -16.70 9.30
C LYS A 6 -56.78 -16.30 10.25
N ILE A 7 -55.85 -17.21 10.49
CA ILE A 7 -54.59 -16.90 11.18
C ILE A 7 -53.64 -16.25 10.17
N ILE A 8 -53.44 -14.96 10.31
CA ILE A 8 -52.40 -14.23 9.55
C ILE A 8 -51.07 -14.40 10.30
N PHE A 9 -50.17 -15.20 9.72
CA PHE A 9 -48.82 -15.39 10.22
C PHE A 9 -47.97 -14.24 9.64
N THR A 10 -47.77 -13.20 10.44
CA THR A 10 -46.88 -12.09 10.08
C THR A 10 -45.44 -12.54 10.32
N LEU A 11 -44.74 -12.89 9.25
CA LEU A 11 -43.30 -13.22 9.29
C LEU A 11 -42.52 -11.94 9.50
N MET A 12 -42.08 -11.68 10.71
CA MET A 12 -41.21 -10.56 11.06
C MET A 12 -39.79 -10.95 10.67
N ILE A 13 -39.32 -10.48 9.48
CA ILE A 13 -37.94 -10.61 9.05
C ILE A 13 -37.12 -9.61 9.87
N VAL A 14 -36.45 -10.09 10.91
CA VAL A 14 -35.43 -9.32 11.63
C VAL A 14 -34.18 -9.30 10.74
N CYS A 15 -34.00 -8.21 9.97
CA CYS A 15 -32.73 -7.92 9.33
C CYS A 15 -31.68 -7.62 10.39
N LEU A 16 -30.93 -8.64 10.78
CA LEU A 16 -29.73 -8.48 11.59
C LEU A 16 -28.66 -7.85 10.71
N SER A 17 -28.62 -6.53 10.67
CA SER A 17 -27.50 -5.79 10.07
C SER A 17 -26.26 -6.08 10.93
N ALA A 18 -25.42 -7.00 10.46
CA ALA A 18 -24.10 -7.17 11.01
C ALA A 18 -23.32 -5.85 10.76
N VAL A 19 -23.19 -5.06 11.81
CA VAL A 19 -22.24 -3.94 11.81
C VAL A 19 -20.86 -4.59 11.80
N ILE A 20 -20.26 -4.69 10.60
CA ILE A 20 -18.83 -5.03 10.49
C ILE A 20 -18.08 -3.85 11.08
N SER A 21 -17.77 -3.94 12.36
CA SER A 21 -16.85 -3.02 13.01
C SER A 21 -15.49 -3.23 12.35
N ALA A 22 -14.98 -2.23 11.65
CA ALA A 22 -13.61 -2.26 11.19
C ALA A 22 -12.72 -2.38 12.44
N GLU A 23 -12.05 -3.51 12.58
CA GLU A 23 -11.13 -3.75 13.70
C GLU A 23 -10.03 -2.70 13.64
N ALA A 24 -9.81 -1.99 14.75
CA ALA A 24 -8.77 -0.98 14.83
C ALA A 24 -7.39 -1.64 14.63
N LEU A 25 -6.52 -0.99 13.85
CA LEU A 25 -5.18 -1.50 13.63
C LEU A 25 -4.43 -1.64 14.97
N PRO A 26 -3.58 -2.68 15.13
CA PRO A 26 -2.71 -2.81 16.27
C PRO A 26 -1.86 -1.56 16.51
N THR A 27 -1.65 -1.19 17.76
CA THR A 27 -0.89 0.01 18.15
C THR A 27 0.51 0.03 17.53
N ASP A 28 1.15 -1.13 17.43
CA ASP A 28 2.46 -1.31 16.82
C ASP A 28 2.45 -0.96 15.32
N ILE A 29 1.41 -1.34 14.60
CA ILE A 29 1.25 -0.99 13.19
C ILE A 29 1.05 0.52 13.04
N VAL A 30 0.24 1.14 13.89
CA VAL A 30 0.05 2.60 13.91
C VAL A 30 1.38 3.31 14.18
N TYR A 31 2.17 2.81 15.14
CA TYR A 31 3.53 3.31 15.40
C TYR A 31 4.42 3.24 14.15
N LEU A 32 4.51 2.07 13.51
CA LEU A 32 5.33 1.90 12.29
C LEU A 32 4.90 2.85 11.17
N GLN A 33 3.59 3.05 10.99
CA GLN A 33 3.01 3.97 10.02
C GLN A 33 3.44 5.42 10.28
N THR A 34 3.31 5.85 11.52
CA THR A 34 3.64 7.21 11.95
C THR A 34 5.13 7.48 11.79
N ARG A 35 5.99 6.59 12.33
CA ARG A 35 7.45 6.73 12.22
C ARG A 35 7.95 6.70 10.78
N TRP A 36 7.38 5.84 9.94
CA TRP A 36 7.71 5.83 8.52
C TRP A 36 7.42 7.18 7.85
N ALA A 37 6.24 7.77 8.13
CA ALA A 37 5.86 9.05 7.55
C ALA A 37 6.74 10.20 8.05
N GLU A 38 7.06 10.24 9.35
CA GLU A 38 7.98 11.22 9.94
C GLU A 38 9.37 11.14 9.28
N ILE A 39 9.94 9.94 9.16
CA ILE A 39 11.25 9.75 8.54
C ILE A 39 11.20 10.18 7.07
N LYS A 40 10.19 9.72 6.32
CA LYS A 40 10.08 9.95 4.89
C LYS A 40 9.85 11.41 4.53
N TYR A 41 9.01 12.12 5.29
CA TYR A 41 8.51 13.43 4.89
C TYR A 41 9.01 14.60 5.77
N GLN A 42 9.59 14.35 6.93
CA GLN A 42 10.05 15.40 7.83
C GLN A 42 11.56 15.38 8.06
N LEU A 43 12.23 14.22 7.98
CA LEU A 43 13.68 14.18 8.15
C LEU A 43 14.41 14.60 6.87
N PRO A 44 15.52 15.34 6.99
CA PRO A 44 16.43 15.57 5.87
C PRO A 44 16.96 14.27 5.26
N GLU A 45 17.12 14.21 3.94
CA GLU A 45 17.55 13.00 3.22
C GLU A 45 18.79 12.34 3.82
N GLY A 46 19.81 13.12 4.20
CA GLY A 46 21.05 12.59 4.80
C GLY A 46 20.88 11.91 6.17
N GLN A 47 19.70 12.02 6.80
CA GLN A 47 19.38 11.36 8.06
C GLN A 47 18.44 10.16 7.89
N GLN A 48 17.80 10.04 6.73
CA GLN A 48 16.77 9.02 6.48
C GLN A 48 17.33 7.60 6.49
N GLU A 49 18.52 7.37 5.90
CA GLU A 49 19.14 6.05 5.85
C GLU A 49 19.28 5.43 7.24
N LYS A 50 19.88 6.16 8.18
CA LYS A 50 20.07 5.68 9.55
C LYS A 50 18.74 5.47 10.28
N ALA A 51 17.80 6.38 10.12
CA ALA A 51 16.49 6.29 10.77
C ALA A 51 15.67 5.11 10.24
N PHE A 52 15.67 4.89 8.92
CA PHE A 52 15.01 3.72 8.34
C PHE A 52 15.69 2.40 8.73
N SER A 53 17.02 2.36 8.83
CA SER A 53 17.73 1.17 9.32
C SER A 53 17.28 0.77 10.72
N THR A 54 17.08 1.74 11.61
CA THR A 54 16.54 1.50 12.96
C THR A 54 15.09 0.99 12.86
N LEU A 55 14.24 1.64 12.08
CA LEU A 55 12.83 1.27 11.93
C LEU A 55 12.66 -0.13 11.30
N VAL A 56 13.55 -0.56 10.39
CA VAL A 56 13.59 -1.94 9.88
C VAL A 56 13.77 -2.93 11.02
N SER A 57 14.74 -2.67 11.93
CA SER A 57 15.00 -3.58 13.06
C SER A 57 13.82 -3.66 14.05
N GLU A 58 13.11 -2.56 14.23
CA GLU A 58 11.89 -2.52 15.07
C GLU A 58 10.75 -3.30 14.41
N ALA A 59 10.49 -3.07 13.12
CA ALA A 59 9.46 -3.76 12.35
C ALA A 59 9.70 -5.27 12.30
N GLU A 60 10.96 -5.70 12.13
CA GLU A 60 11.33 -7.12 12.15
C GLU A 60 11.03 -7.78 13.49
N LYS A 61 11.36 -7.14 14.62
CA LYS A 61 11.03 -7.64 15.95
C LYS A 61 9.52 -7.78 16.16
N MET A 62 8.76 -6.78 15.73
CA MET A 62 7.29 -6.82 15.82
C MET A 62 6.72 -7.96 14.97
N ARG A 63 7.18 -8.12 13.71
CA ARG A 63 6.74 -9.22 12.84
C ARG A 63 7.06 -10.60 13.44
N VAL A 64 8.23 -10.79 14.04
CA VAL A 64 8.60 -12.07 14.66
C VAL A 64 7.63 -12.45 15.78
N ASN A 65 7.11 -11.47 16.50
CA ASN A 65 6.11 -11.68 17.56
C ASN A 65 4.68 -11.91 17.00
N HIS A 66 4.44 -11.56 15.71
CA HIS A 66 3.14 -11.65 15.05
C HIS A 66 3.23 -12.43 13.72
N PRO A 67 3.69 -13.71 13.72
CA PRO A 67 4.07 -14.42 12.50
C PRO A 67 2.88 -14.78 11.59
N GLN A 68 1.64 -14.70 12.09
CA GLN A 68 0.41 -15.02 11.36
C GLN A 68 -0.40 -13.78 10.95
N GLU A 69 0.17 -12.59 11.10
CA GLU A 69 -0.51 -11.34 10.80
C GLU A 69 0.13 -10.65 9.58
N ALA A 70 -0.60 -10.63 8.46
CA ALA A 70 -0.10 -10.07 7.19
C ALA A 70 0.26 -8.58 7.28
N SER A 71 -0.36 -7.82 8.18
CA SER A 71 -0.09 -6.39 8.40
C SER A 71 1.37 -6.12 8.77
N TYR A 72 1.98 -6.96 9.60
CA TYR A 72 3.39 -6.83 10.00
C TYR A 72 4.35 -7.19 8.85
N LEU A 73 4.03 -8.21 8.06
CA LEU A 73 4.78 -8.53 6.83
C LEU A 73 4.74 -7.37 5.84
N ILE A 74 3.57 -6.77 5.64
CA ILE A 74 3.37 -5.63 4.73
C ILE A 74 4.18 -4.43 5.21
N TRP A 75 4.09 -4.07 6.50
CA TRP A 75 4.77 -2.87 6.99
C TRP A 75 6.29 -3.04 7.06
N GLU A 76 6.81 -4.18 7.45
CA GLU A 76 8.25 -4.43 7.33
C GLU A 76 8.70 -4.34 5.87
N GLY A 77 7.95 -4.91 4.94
CA GLY A 77 8.23 -4.82 3.51
C GLY A 77 8.26 -3.38 2.98
N ILE A 78 7.28 -2.54 3.37
CA ILE A 78 7.23 -1.11 2.99
C ILE A 78 8.43 -0.36 3.55
N ILE A 79 8.76 -0.57 4.82
CA ILE A 79 9.88 0.10 5.48
C ILE A 79 11.21 -0.30 4.82
N ARG A 80 11.42 -1.60 4.53
CA ARG A 80 12.61 -2.09 3.82
C ARG A 80 12.72 -1.52 2.41
N SER A 81 11.60 -1.42 1.68
CA SER A 81 11.57 -0.83 0.34
C SER A 81 11.99 0.65 0.37
N THR A 82 11.47 1.40 1.35
CA THR A 82 11.82 2.82 1.53
C THR A 82 13.26 2.98 1.99
N TYR A 83 13.72 2.12 2.90
CA TYR A 83 15.12 2.06 3.33
C TYR A 83 16.07 1.79 2.17
N ALA A 84 15.71 0.88 1.27
CA ALA A 84 16.50 0.62 0.07
C ALA A 84 16.69 1.88 -0.80
N GLY A 85 15.62 2.67 -0.97
CA GLY A 85 15.68 3.94 -1.68
C GLY A 85 16.60 4.97 -1.01
N ALA A 86 16.53 5.09 0.32
CA ALA A 86 17.38 6.00 1.08
C ALA A 86 18.84 5.56 1.11
N LYS A 87 19.12 4.25 1.16
CA LYS A 87 20.46 3.67 1.18
C LYS A 87 21.18 3.75 -0.16
N GLY A 88 20.46 3.45 -1.24
CA GLY A 88 21.03 3.38 -2.59
C GLY A 88 22.09 2.27 -2.79
N GLY A 89 22.67 2.25 -3.99
CA GLY A 89 23.78 1.36 -4.33
C GLY A 89 23.46 -0.14 -4.22
N LEU A 90 24.50 -0.97 -4.17
CA LEU A 90 24.37 -2.44 -4.12
C LEU A 90 23.70 -2.95 -2.83
N GLY A 91 23.89 -2.25 -1.72
CA GLY A 91 23.26 -2.61 -0.45
C GLY A 91 21.72 -2.44 -0.42
N ALA A 92 21.16 -1.71 -1.36
CA ALA A 92 19.72 -1.60 -1.55
C ALA A 92 19.09 -2.91 -2.05
N LEU A 93 19.80 -3.68 -2.88
CA LEU A 93 19.27 -4.90 -3.50
C LEU A 93 18.86 -5.96 -2.48
N ASP A 94 19.59 -6.11 -1.39
CA ASP A 94 19.24 -7.08 -0.35
C ASP A 94 17.94 -6.67 0.38
N GLN A 95 17.74 -5.36 0.59
CA GLN A 95 16.54 -4.86 1.23
C GLN A 95 15.30 -5.06 0.34
N VAL A 96 15.39 -4.76 -0.96
CA VAL A 96 14.25 -4.98 -1.87
C VAL A 96 13.96 -6.46 -2.11
N LYS A 97 14.97 -7.37 -2.06
CA LYS A 97 14.74 -8.82 -2.11
C LYS A 97 13.97 -9.32 -0.89
N GLN A 98 14.34 -8.86 0.31
CA GLN A 98 13.64 -9.19 1.54
C GLN A 98 12.21 -8.61 1.54
N ALA A 99 12.04 -7.35 1.12
CA ALA A 99 10.72 -6.73 0.97
C ALA A 99 9.82 -7.53 0.03
N LYS A 100 10.35 -7.96 -1.14
CA LYS A 100 9.63 -8.81 -2.08
C LYS A 100 9.13 -10.09 -1.42
N GLN A 101 9.98 -10.81 -0.68
CA GLN A 101 9.61 -12.04 0.02
C GLN A 101 8.51 -11.79 1.05
N LEU A 102 8.60 -10.69 1.81
CA LEU A 102 7.59 -10.31 2.80
C LEU A 102 6.23 -10.02 2.15
N PHE A 103 6.20 -9.30 1.02
CA PHE A 103 4.95 -9.06 0.29
C PHE A 103 4.37 -10.35 -0.30
N GLU A 104 5.20 -11.24 -0.83
CA GLU A 104 4.74 -12.54 -1.34
C GLU A 104 4.16 -13.41 -0.22
N GLN A 105 4.77 -13.42 0.97
CA GLN A 105 4.23 -14.10 2.15
C GLN A 105 2.91 -13.46 2.62
N ALA A 106 2.83 -12.13 2.65
CA ALA A 106 1.60 -11.44 3.03
C ALA A 106 0.45 -11.76 2.07
N ILE A 107 0.72 -11.79 0.76
CA ILE A 107 -0.27 -12.16 -0.27
C ILE A 107 -0.74 -13.61 -0.09
N ALA A 108 0.16 -14.53 0.23
CA ALA A 108 -0.19 -15.92 0.47
C ALA A 108 -1.01 -16.11 1.75
N LEU A 109 -0.75 -15.31 2.78
CA LEU A 109 -1.42 -15.38 4.08
C LEU A 109 -2.80 -14.72 4.04
N ALA A 110 -2.90 -13.49 3.53
CA ALA A 110 -4.13 -12.72 3.45
C ALA A 110 -4.04 -11.72 2.26
N PRO A 111 -4.51 -12.11 1.07
CA PRO A 111 -4.35 -11.32 -0.16
C PRO A 111 -5.05 -9.96 -0.13
N ASP A 112 -6.08 -9.81 0.67
CA ASP A 112 -6.87 -8.59 0.88
C ASP A 112 -6.40 -7.73 2.06
N ALA A 113 -5.42 -8.20 2.83
CA ALA A 113 -4.91 -7.48 3.99
C ALA A 113 -4.53 -6.03 3.62
N MET A 114 -4.92 -5.09 4.49
CA MET A 114 -4.68 -3.66 4.29
C MET A 114 -5.12 -3.19 2.90
N ALA A 115 -6.29 -3.65 2.45
CA ALA A 115 -6.88 -3.35 1.14
C ALA A 115 -5.91 -3.62 -0.04
N GLY A 116 -5.26 -4.79 -0.03
CA GLY A 116 -4.36 -5.24 -1.10
C GLY A 116 -3.02 -4.49 -1.16
N SER A 117 -2.59 -3.86 -0.06
CA SER A 117 -1.36 -3.06 0.00
C SER A 117 -0.10 -3.86 -0.39
N ALA A 118 -0.06 -5.18 -0.11
CA ALA A 118 1.04 -6.03 -0.51
C ALA A 118 1.19 -6.12 -2.05
N TYR A 119 0.08 -6.18 -2.78
CA TYR A 119 0.10 -6.16 -4.25
C TYR A 119 0.61 -4.83 -4.80
N THR A 120 0.11 -3.71 -4.27
CA THR A 120 0.56 -2.37 -4.67
C THR A 120 2.06 -2.20 -4.43
N SER A 121 2.55 -2.59 -3.26
CA SER A 121 3.96 -2.48 -2.89
C SER A 121 4.86 -3.43 -3.69
N LEU A 122 4.42 -4.67 -3.92
CA LEU A 122 5.16 -5.62 -4.76
C LEU A 122 5.22 -5.14 -6.22
N GLY A 123 4.11 -4.59 -6.71
CA GLY A 123 4.05 -3.97 -8.04
C GLY A 123 5.03 -2.81 -8.18
N SER A 124 5.15 -1.95 -7.15
CA SER A 124 6.11 -0.85 -7.16
C SER A 124 7.56 -1.35 -7.21
N LEU A 125 7.90 -2.40 -6.49
CA LEU A 125 9.23 -3.00 -6.55
C LEU A 125 9.56 -3.53 -7.96
N TYR A 126 8.61 -4.16 -8.63
CA TYR A 126 8.86 -4.75 -9.95
C TYR A 126 9.23 -3.72 -11.03
N TYR A 127 8.76 -2.47 -10.98
CA TYR A 127 9.18 -1.48 -11.98
C TYR A 127 10.30 -0.55 -11.51
N GLN A 128 10.53 -0.45 -10.18
CA GLN A 128 11.58 0.42 -9.64
C GLN A 128 12.93 -0.28 -9.50
N VAL A 129 12.93 -1.59 -9.31
CA VAL A 129 14.15 -2.39 -9.20
C VAL A 129 14.67 -2.71 -10.60
N PRO A 130 16.00 -2.63 -10.83
CA PRO A 130 16.58 -3.05 -12.11
C PRO A 130 16.19 -4.49 -12.49
N GLY A 131 16.04 -4.75 -13.80
CA GLY A 131 15.82 -6.08 -14.33
C GLY A 131 17.09 -6.98 -14.26
N TRP A 132 16.91 -8.21 -14.71
CA TRP A 132 18.04 -9.15 -14.83
C TRP A 132 19.18 -8.58 -15.69
N PRO A 133 20.49 -8.79 -15.39
CA PRO A 133 21.02 -9.64 -14.32
C PRO A 133 21.17 -8.96 -12.95
N LEU A 134 20.92 -7.67 -12.83
CA LEU A 134 21.18 -6.91 -11.61
C LEU A 134 20.12 -7.12 -10.52
N GLY A 135 18.87 -7.28 -10.93
CA GLY A 135 17.75 -7.42 -10.01
C GLY A 135 16.61 -8.26 -10.59
N PHE A 136 15.43 -8.10 -10.03
CA PHE A 136 14.23 -8.87 -10.37
C PHE A 136 13.13 -8.01 -11.08
N GLY A 137 13.46 -6.80 -11.50
CA GLY A 137 12.52 -5.89 -12.15
C GLY A 137 11.83 -6.51 -13.36
N ASP A 138 10.52 -6.28 -13.51
CA ASP A 138 9.68 -6.86 -14.56
C ASP A 138 8.40 -6.02 -14.71
N ASP A 139 8.31 -5.23 -15.77
CA ASP A 139 7.19 -4.33 -16.02
C ASP A 139 5.85 -5.06 -16.21
N LYS A 140 5.87 -6.30 -16.74
CA LYS A 140 4.64 -7.09 -16.90
C LYS A 140 4.09 -7.52 -15.54
N LYS A 141 4.97 -8.00 -14.66
CA LYS A 141 4.61 -8.32 -13.28
C LYS A 141 4.19 -7.07 -12.52
N ALA A 142 4.90 -5.95 -12.69
CA ALA A 142 4.54 -4.67 -12.10
C ALA A 142 3.08 -4.31 -12.41
N LYS A 143 2.73 -4.27 -13.71
CA LYS A 143 1.38 -3.97 -14.15
C LYS A 143 0.34 -4.91 -13.54
N THR A 144 0.61 -6.22 -13.55
CA THR A 144 -0.31 -7.22 -13.00
C THR A 144 -0.56 -7.00 -11.51
N MET A 145 0.50 -6.77 -10.73
CA MET A 145 0.40 -6.56 -9.29
C MET A 145 -0.30 -5.24 -8.96
N LEU A 146 0.05 -4.14 -9.65
CA LEU A 146 -0.57 -2.83 -9.44
C LEU A 146 -2.08 -2.85 -9.75
N LEU A 147 -2.48 -3.47 -10.87
CA LEU A 147 -3.90 -3.64 -11.19
C LEU A 147 -4.63 -4.50 -10.18
N LYS A 148 -3.96 -5.53 -9.63
CA LYS A 148 -4.53 -6.33 -8.55
C LYS A 148 -4.70 -5.52 -7.27
N GLY A 149 -3.72 -4.70 -6.89
CA GLY A 149 -3.83 -3.75 -5.77
C GLY A 149 -5.01 -2.78 -5.95
N LEU A 150 -5.15 -2.20 -7.14
CA LEU A 150 -6.28 -1.34 -7.49
C LEU A 150 -7.64 -2.06 -7.40
N SER A 151 -7.71 -3.36 -7.68
CA SER A 151 -8.96 -4.12 -7.56
C SER A 151 -9.43 -4.25 -6.10
N TYR A 152 -8.52 -4.20 -5.13
CA TYR A 152 -8.84 -4.19 -3.70
C TYR A 152 -9.10 -2.77 -3.17
N ASN A 153 -8.42 -1.77 -3.73
CA ASN A 153 -8.49 -0.38 -3.26
C ASN A 153 -8.59 0.62 -4.43
N PRO A 154 -9.72 0.63 -5.16
CA PRO A 154 -9.87 1.43 -6.37
C PRO A 154 -9.82 2.94 -6.14
N GLU A 155 -10.15 3.40 -4.93
CA GLU A 155 -10.14 4.82 -4.56
C GLU A 155 -8.95 5.19 -3.65
N GLY A 156 -8.06 4.23 -3.38
CA GLY A 156 -6.94 4.47 -2.46
C GLY A 156 -5.85 5.36 -3.06
N ILE A 157 -5.37 6.31 -2.27
CA ILE A 157 -4.34 7.27 -2.70
C ILE A 157 -3.05 6.55 -3.14
N ASP A 158 -2.55 5.58 -2.36
CA ASP A 158 -1.32 4.86 -2.68
C ASP A 158 -1.48 3.94 -3.88
N ALA A 159 -2.61 3.21 -4.01
CA ALA A 159 -2.87 2.31 -5.13
C ALA A 159 -2.90 3.07 -6.47
N ASN A 160 -3.59 4.21 -6.51
CA ASN A 160 -3.65 5.06 -7.69
C ASN A 160 -2.30 5.77 -7.93
N TYR A 161 -1.61 6.26 -6.89
CA TYR A 161 -0.30 6.87 -7.04
C TYR A 161 0.71 5.93 -7.71
N PHE A 162 0.90 4.72 -7.17
CA PHE A 162 1.90 3.79 -7.72
C PHE A 162 1.54 3.30 -9.12
N TYR A 163 0.25 3.19 -9.45
CA TYR A 163 -0.14 2.87 -10.82
C TYR A 163 0.10 4.06 -11.76
N GLY A 164 -0.17 5.29 -11.32
CA GLY A 164 0.15 6.51 -12.07
C GLY A 164 1.65 6.68 -12.31
N ASP A 165 2.47 6.42 -11.29
CA ASP A 165 3.93 6.48 -11.37
C ASP A 165 4.50 5.40 -12.31
N PHE A 166 3.96 4.18 -12.26
CA PHE A 166 4.25 3.13 -13.24
C PHE A 166 3.92 3.58 -14.68
N LEU A 167 2.74 4.16 -14.91
CA LEU A 167 2.35 4.65 -16.24
C LEU A 167 3.28 5.79 -16.71
N LEU A 168 3.68 6.68 -15.81
CA LEU A 168 4.67 7.73 -16.09
C LEU A 168 6.02 7.12 -16.51
N ASN A 169 6.50 6.12 -15.79
CA ASN A 169 7.71 5.36 -16.12
C ASN A 169 7.61 4.69 -17.49
N GLN A 170 6.44 4.16 -17.84
CA GLN A 170 6.14 3.58 -19.17
C GLN A 170 5.86 4.63 -20.26
N LYS A 171 6.08 5.92 -19.98
CA LYS A 171 5.84 7.04 -20.90
C LYS A 171 4.38 7.17 -21.37
N GLN A 172 3.44 6.62 -20.60
CA GLN A 172 2.00 6.71 -20.87
C GLN A 172 1.43 7.97 -20.19
N TYR A 173 1.93 9.14 -20.59
CA TYR A 173 1.77 10.40 -19.87
C TYR A 173 0.33 10.82 -19.65
N GLN A 174 -0.52 10.71 -20.69
CA GLN A 174 -1.94 11.07 -20.57
C GLN A 174 -2.69 10.19 -19.58
N GLN A 175 -2.40 8.87 -19.58
CA GLN A 175 -3.02 7.93 -18.65
C GLN A 175 -2.49 8.15 -17.23
N ALA A 176 -1.18 8.42 -17.07
CA ALA A 176 -0.59 8.75 -15.79
C ALA A 176 -1.29 9.95 -15.14
N LEU A 177 -1.54 11.04 -15.92
CA LEU A 177 -2.27 12.22 -15.43
C LEU A 177 -3.65 11.86 -14.90
N GLN A 178 -4.44 11.11 -15.67
CA GLN A 178 -5.80 10.72 -15.26
C GLN A 178 -5.79 9.91 -13.95
N VAL A 179 -4.82 9.01 -13.80
CA VAL A 179 -4.70 8.19 -12.58
C VAL A 179 -4.21 9.03 -11.39
N PHE A 180 -3.29 9.96 -11.60
CA PHE A 180 -2.85 10.90 -10.56
C PHE A 180 -3.98 11.84 -10.12
N GLU A 181 -4.78 12.35 -11.05
CA GLU A 181 -5.96 13.17 -10.73
C GLU A 181 -6.95 12.37 -9.86
N LYS A 182 -7.18 11.10 -10.20
CA LYS A 182 -7.99 10.20 -9.37
C LYS A 182 -7.37 10.00 -7.98
N ALA A 183 -6.05 9.84 -7.88
CA ALA A 183 -5.35 9.68 -6.60
C ALA A 183 -5.55 10.89 -5.67
N LEU A 184 -5.61 12.12 -6.20
CA LEU A 184 -5.86 13.34 -5.42
C LEU A 184 -7.28 13.40 -4.84
N LEU A 185 -8.24 12.68 -5.43
CA LEU A 185 -9.63 12.61 -4.96
C LEU A 185 -9.83 11.56 -3.86
N ALA A 186 -8.78 10.81 -3.50
CA ALA A 186 -8.86 9.80 -2.47
C ALA A 186 -9.32 10.39 -1.12
N PRO A 187 -10.18 9.69 -0.38
CA PRO A 187 -10.64 10.15 0.92
C PRO A 187 -9.45 10.19 1.91
N PRO A 188 -9.45 11.17 2.86
CA PRO A 188 -8.43 11.27 3.88
C PRO A 188 -8.45 10.04 4.79
N ARG A 189 -7.25 9.61 5.23
CA ARG A 189 -7.08 8.47 6.12
C ARG A 189 -6.85 8.95 7.54
N GLY A 190 -7.74 8.59 8.47
CA GLY A 190 -7.58 8.96 9.88
C GLY A 190 -6.24 8.48 10.45
N GLY A 191 -5.51 9.37 11.12
CA GLY A 191 -4.19 9.09 11.69
C GLY A 191 -3.04 8.95 10.69
N ARG A 192 -3.29 9.31 9.40
CA ARG A 192 -2.30 9.23 8.32
C ARG A 192 -2.09 10.58 7.60
N GLU A 193 -2.45 11.69 8.24
CA GLU A 193 -2.46 13.03 7.65
C GLU A 193 -1.11 13.41 7.03
N LEU A 194 -0.01 13.19 7.76
CA LEU A 194 1.35 13.46 7.27
C LEU A 194 1.70 12.62 6.03
N ALA A 195 1.32 11.34 6.04
CA ALA A 195 1.55 10.45 4.90
C ALA A 195 0.72 10.87 3.69
N ASP A 196 -0.52 11.31 3.90
CA ASP A 196 -1.42 11.79 2.84
C ASP A 196 -0.91 13.09 2.22
N GLU A 197 -0.46 14.04 3.04
CA GLU A 197 0.15 15.29 2.57
C GLU A 197 1.42 15.05 1.76
N GLY A 198 2.30 14.18 2.27
CA GLY A 198 3.52 13.80 1.56
C GLY A 198 3.21 13.14 0.22
N ARG A 199 2.25 12.21 0.20
CA ARG A 199 1.83 11.53 -1.03
C ARG A 199 1.20 12.47 -2.04
N LYS A 200 0.40 13.45 -1.62
CA LYS A 200 -0.15 14.48 -2.51
C LYS A 200 0.95 15.28 -3.20
N LYS A 201 2.00 15.66 -2.49
CA LYS A 201 3.15 16.34 -3.09
C LYS A 201 3.88 15.47 -4.13
N GLU A 202 4.03 14.17 -3.87
CA GLU A 202 4.60 13.22 -4.83
C GLU A 202 3.70 13.06 -6.06
N ILE A 203 2.37 13.01 -5.89
CA ILE A 203 1.40 12.99 -7.00
C ILE A 203 1.52 14.26 -7.84
N GLU A 204 1.54 15.44 -7.24
CA GLU A 204 1.67 16.73 -7.93
C GLU A 204 2.98 16.80 -8.75
N ALA A 205 4.08 16.30 -8.18
CA ALA A 205 5.35 16.20 -8.89
C ALA A 205 5.26 15.25 -10.09
N GLY A 206 4.60 14.11 -9.96
CA GLY A 206 4.34 13.17 -11.05
C GLY A 206 3.48 13.78 -12.15
N MET A 207 2.42 14.51 -11.77
CA MET A 207 1.56 15.24 -12.73
C MET A 207 2.36 16.30 -13.50
N LEU A 208 3.20 17.05 -12.80
CA LEU A 208 4.06 18.04 -13.45
C LEU A 208 5.03 17.38 -14.44
N ALA A 209 5.62 16.24 -14.06
CA ALA A 209 6.49 15.48 -14.95
C ALA A 209 5.74 14.97 -16.20
N ALA A 210 4.53 14.43 -16.03
CA ALA A 210 3.71 13.96 -17.16
C ALA A 210 3.33 15.10 -18.14
N ARG A 211 2.91 16.25 -17.60
CA ARG A 211 2.52 17.43 -18.41
C ARG A 211 3.63 18.00 -19.30
N LYS A 212 4.90 17.82 -18.92
CA LYS A 212 6.05 18.27 -19.71
C LYS A 212 6.18 17.50 -21.05
N HIS A 213 5.49 16.41 -21.20
CA HIS A 213 5.56 15.52 -22.38
C HIS A 213 4.25 15.48 -23.18
N LEU A 214 3.27 16.29 -22.83
CA LEU A 214 2.00 16.46 -23.53
C LEU A 214 1.92 17.79 -24.25
#